data_698d5f2e5af6821e554dc416a76ee614
#
_entry.id   698d5f2e5af6821e554dc416a76ee614
#
_cell.length_a   1.000
_cell.length_b   1.000
_cell.length_c   1.000
_cell.angle_alpha   90.00
_cell.angle_beta   90.00
_cell.angle_gamma   90.00
#
_symmetry.space_group_name_H-M   'P 1'
#
loop_
_entity.id
_entity.type
_entity.pdbx_description
1 polymer ?
#
loop_
_entity_poly.entity_id
_entity_poly.type
_entity_poly.pdbx_seq_one_letter_code
_entity_poly.pdbx_strand_id
1 'polypeptide(L)'
;MAIVAHPDDIEFSCAGALARWIKGGARAAYVLCTSGDAGIADLKLTRAQAAAIREAEALEAAGCLGVTDVTFLHYPDGLLEATLELRQKLVREIRRFRPEVVMTGDPTLVWAGENYINHPDHRAASLAAVEAVFPAAGQPHVFEELAAEGLKPHKVRKLYCTNWRGANTFVSIDDTIELKIEALRAHKSQMRDWDPAPRIREWASERAQSMEMQYAEAFHVVTLESEEDWQKYKGSIENRP
;
A
#
# COMPACT_ATOMS: atom_id res chain seq x y z
N MET A 1 3.05 0.47 -6.77
CA MET A 1 2.94 -0.67 -5.82
C MET A 1 2.42 -0.13 -4.50
N ALA A 2 1.47 -0.82 -3.86
CA ALA A 2 1.06 -0.52 -2.49
C ALA A 2 1.57 -1.60 -1.54
N ILE A 3 2.16 -1.21 -0.41
CA ILE A 3 2.70 -2.09 0.63
C ILE A 3 2.04 -1.71 1.94
N VAL A 4 1.28 -2.65 2.53
CA VAL A 4 0.49 -2.42 3.74
C VAL A 4 0.51 -3.62 4.68
N ALA A 5 -0.03 -3.47 5.88
CA ALA A 5 -0.07 -4.53 6.89
C ALA A 5 -1.15 -5.57 6.57
N HIS A 6 -2.39 -5.14 6.34
CA HIS A 6 -3.55 -6.03 6.33
C HIS A 6 -4.37 -5.91 5.04
N PRO A 7 -5.17 -6.93 4.69
CA PRO A 7 -6.30 -6.79 3.78
C PRO A 7 -7.24 -5.69 4.26
N ASP A 8 -7.66 -4.78 3.38
CA ASP A 8 -8.46 -3.57 3.57
C ASP A 8 -7.69 -2.24 3.77
N ASP A 9 -6.46 -2.26 4.22
CA ASP A 9 -5.66 -1.03 4.43
C ASP A 9 -5.56 -0.15 3.18
N ILE A 10 -5.42 -0.77 2.00
CA ILE A 10 -5.31 -0.07 0.71
C ILE A 10 -6.62 0.64 0.40
N GLU A 11 -7.73 -0.07 0.60
CA GLU A 11 -9.08 0.43 0.31
C GLU A 11 -9.44 1.59 1.25
N PHE A 12 -9.04 1.53 2.50
CA PHE A 12 -9.21 2.67 3.42
C PHE A 12 -8.32 3.86 3.08
N SER A 13 -7.10 3.62 2.56
CA SER A 13 -6.06 4.67 2.49
C SER A 13 -5.84 5.26 1.09
N CYS A 14 -5.59 4.44 0.06
CA CYS A 14 -5.05 4.91 -1.23
C CYS A 14 -5.68 4.29 -2.49
N ALA A 15 -6.75 3.50 -2.35
CA ALA A 15 -7.39 2.81 -3.48
C ALA A 15 -7.94 3.78 -4.54
N GLY A 16 -8.41 4.96 -4.14
CA GLY A 16 -8.92 5.97 -5.07
C GLY A 16 -7.82 6.50 -6.00
N ALA A 17 -6.66 6.85 -5.45
CA ALA A 17 -5.50 7.29 -6.22
C ALA A 17 -4.95 6.17 -7.11
N LEU A 18 -4.87 4.94 -6.59
CA LEU A 18 -4.49 3.76 -7.39
C LEU A 18 -5.44 3.55 -8.56
N ALA A 19 -6.75 3.55 -8.32
CA ALA A 19 -7.76 3.41 -9.38
C ALA A 19 -7.62 4.49 -10.45
N ARG A 20 -7.36 5.75 -10.05
CA ARG A 20 -7.11 6.85 -10.98
C ARG A 20 -5.89 6.59 -11.86
N TRP A 21 -4.78 6.13 -11.27
CA TRP A 21 -3.57 5.84 -12.04
C TRP A 21 -3.74 4.63 -12.96
N ILE A 22 -4.46 3.59 -12.51
CA ILE A 22 -4.78 2.42 -13.34
C ILE A 22 -5.65 2.82 -14.53
N LYS A 23 -6.66 3.67 -14.33
CA LYS A 23 -7.45 4.26 -15.43
C LYS A 23 -6.57 5.05 -16.41
N GLY A 24 -5.49 5.66 -15.92
CA GLY A 24 -4.46 6.33 -16.73
C GLY A 24 -3.44 5.38 -17.39
N GLY A 25 -3.62 4.07 -17.28
CA GLY A 25 -2.75 3.06 -17.91
C GLY A 25 -1.59 2.54 -17.04
N ALA A 26 -1.53 2.91 -15.76
CA ALA A 26 -0.53 2.38 -14.85
C ALA A 26 -0.83 0.92 -14.48
N ARG A 27 0.24 0.11 -14.31
CA ARG A 27 0.13 -1.20 -13.67
C ARG A 27 0.31 -1.04 -12.16
N ALA A 28 -0.45 -1.80 -11.39
CA ALA A 28 -0.36 -1.81 -9.93
C ALA A 28 -0.09 -3.21 -9.39
N ALA A 29 0.54 -3.28 -8.21
CA ALA A 29 0.73 -4.50 -7.44
C ALA A 29 0.49 -4.21 -5.96
N TYR A 30 -0.05 -5.19 -5.24
CA TYR A 30 -0.26 -5.15 -3.80
C TYR A 30 0.71 -6.09 -3.09
N VAL A 31 1.25 -5.64 -1.98
CA VAL A 31 2.00 -6.47 -1.02
C VAL A 31 1.38 -6.27 0.36
N LEU A 32 0.77 -7.33 0.85
CA LEU A 32 0.15 -7.38 2.17
C LEU A 32 1.07 -8.17 3.11
N CYS A 33 1.52 -7.54 4.19
CA CYS A 33 2.47 -8.18 5.10
C CYS A 33 1.84 -9.33 5.88
N THR A 34 0.57 -9.22 6.23
CA THR A 34 -0.22 -10.27 6.90
C THR A 34 -1.44 -10.66 6.06
N SER A 35 -2.07 -11.75 6.41
CA SER A 35 -3.37 -12.14 5.85
C SER A 35 -4.55 -11.66 6.72
N GLY A 36 -4.30 -10.85 7.74
CA GLY A 36 -5.32 -10.38 8.67
C GLY A 36 -5.99 -11.50 9.46
N ASP A 37 -5.24 -12.55 9.76
CA ASP A 37 -5.71 -13.81 10.34
C ASP A 37 -6.21 -13.71 11.79
N ALA A 38 -5.99 -12.56 12.46
CA ALA A 38 -6.56 -12.24 13.76
C ALA A 38 -7.76 -11.27 13.69
N GLY A 39 -8.09 -10.72 12.49
CA GLY A 39 -9.09 -9.67 12.33
C GLY A 39 -10.55 -10.12 12.34
N ILE A 40 -10.84 -11.42 12.37
CA ILE A 40 -12.22 -11.95 12.47
C ILE A 40 -12.46 -12.45 13.90
N ALA A 41 -13.36 -11.80 14.62
CA ALA A 41 -13.63 -12.08 16.04
C ALA A 41 -14.49 -13.34 16.30
N ASP A 42 -14.79 -14.17 15.30
CA ASP A 42 -15.51 -15.43 15.49
C ASP A 42 -14.57 -16.52 15.99
N LEU A 43 -14.68 -16.86 17.28
CA LEU A 43 -13.87 -17.89 17.92
C LEU A 43 -14.09 -19.31 17.36
N LYS A 44 -15.07 -19.55 16.50
CA LYS A 44 -15.26 -20.82 15.79
C LYS A 44 -14.31 -20.97 14.60
N LEU A 45 -13.74 -19.88 14.12
CA LEU A 45 -12.77 -19.89 13.03
C LEU A 45 -11.35 -20.04 13.58
N THR A 46 -10.58 -20.90 12.93
CA THR A 46 -9.13 -20.92 13.14
C THR A 46 -8.48 -19.72 12.43
N ARG A 47 -7.27 -19.33 12.84
CA ARG A 47 -6.50 -18.27 12.15
C ARG A 47 -6.33 -18.59 10.65
N ALA A 48 -6.09 -19.84 10.29
CA ALA A 48 -5.96 -20.23 8.88
C ALA A 48 -7.27 -20.04 8.09
N GLN A 49 -8.43 -20.30 8.70
CA GLN A 49 -9.72 -20.04 8.05
C GLN A 49 -10.00 -18.54 7.92
N ALA A 50 -9.67 -17.75 8.95
CA ALA A 50 -9.78 -16.29 8.89
C ALA A 50 -8.86 -15.71 7.80
N ALA A 51 -7.61 -16.17 7.71
CA ALA A 51 -6.67 -15.80 6.64
C ALA A 51 -7.27 -16.08 5.25
N ALA A 52 -7.75 -17.30 5.01
CA ALA A 52 -8.32 -17.68 3.71
C ALA A 52 -9.52 -16.81 3.31
N ILE A 53 -10.39 -16.45 4.26
CA ILE A 53 -11.51 -15.53 4.02
C ILE A 53 -10.99 -14.16 3.62
N ARG A 54 -10.10 -13.57 4.41
CA ARG A 54 -9.59 -12.20 4.18
C ARG A 54 -8.74 -12.10 2.92
N GLU A 55 -7.97 -13.13 2.58
CA GLU A 55 -7.22 -13.18 1.32
C GLU A 55 -8.17 -13.21 0.11
N ALA A 56 -9.23 -14.02 0.16
CA ALA A 56 -10.23 -14.05 -0.91
C ALA A 56 -10.93 -12.69 -1.08
N GLU A 57 -11.29 -12.03 0.02
CA GLU A 57 -11.88 -10.68 0.01
C GLU A 57 -10.91 -9.64 -0.56
N ALA A 58 -9.62 -9.70 -0.18
CA ALA A 58 -8.59 -8.81 -0.72
C ALA A 58 -8.36 -8.99 -2.23
N LEU A 59 -8.43 -10.23 -2.72
CA LEU A 59 -8.34 -10.51 -4.16
C LEU A 59 -9.58 -9.98 -4.91
N GLU A 60 -10.79 -10.11 -4.33
CA GLU A 60 -12.02 -9.51 -4.88
C GLU A 60 -11.89 -7.98 -4.93
N ALA A 61 -11.44 -7.36 -3.82
CA ALA A 61 -11.22 -5.91 -3.75
C ALA A 61 -10.18 -5.41 -4.76
N ALA A 62 -9.05 -6.07 -4.88
CA ALA A 62 -8.02 -5.78 -5.88
C ALA A 62 -8.57 -5.88 -7.30
N GLY A 63 -9.40 -6.89 -7.57
CA GLY A 63 -10.10 -7.10 -8.84
C GLY A 63 -11.02 -5.93 -9.22
N CYS A 64 -11.73 -5.32 -8.27
CA CYS A 64 -12.56 -4.12 -8.50
C CYS A 64 -11.74 -2.96 -9.08
N LEU A 65 -10.46 -2.87 -8.72
CA LEU A 65 -9.53 -1.84 -9.21
C LEU A 65 -8.73 -2.28 -10.44
N GLY A 66 -8.88 -3.53 -10.89
CA GLY A 66 -8.10 -4.09 -11.99
C GLY A 66 -6.68 -4.52 -11.61
N VAL A 67 -6.42 -4.75 -10.32
CA VAL A 67 -5.13 -5.25 -9.82
C VAL A 67 -5.15 -6.77 -9.75
N THR A 68 -4.18 -7.41 -10.39
CA THR A 68 -4.04 -8.88 -10.44
C THR A 68 -2.75 -9.39 -9.79
N ASP A 69 -1.78 -8.51 -9.55
CA ASP A 69 -0.52 -8.84 -8.90
C ASP A 69 -0.63 -8.55 -7.40
N VAL A 70 -1.03 -9.56 -6.62
CA VAL A 70 -1.23 -9.48 -5.17
C VAL A 70 -0.37 -10.52 -4.48
N THR A 71 0.48 -10.06 -3.55
CA THR A 71 1.37 -10.92 -2.76
C THR A 71 1.02 -10.82 -1.28
N PHE A 72 0.79 -11.95 -0.63
CA PHE A 72 0.67 -12.07 0.82
C PHE A 72 1.98 -12.61 1.39
N LEU A 73 2.56 -11.92 2.39
CA LEU A 73 3.81 -12.35 3.03
C LEU A 73 3.57 -13.27 4.22
N HIS A 74 2.31 -13.44 4.65
CA HIS A 74 1.84 -14.37 5.68
C HIS A 74 2.51 -14.20 7.05
N TYR A 75 2.90 -12.97 7.42
CA TYR A 75 3.28 -12.70 8.80
C TYR A 75 2.05 -12.77 9.72
N PRO A 76 2.22 -13.17 10.99
CA PRO A 76 1.11 -13.24 11.94
C PRO A 76 0.51 -11.84 12.19
N ASP A 77 -0.80 -11.69 11.97
CA ASP A 77 -1.54 -10.46 12.26
C ASP A 77 -1.53 -10.15 13.76
N GLY A 78 -1.28 -8.88 14.08
CA GLY A 78 -1.15 -8.36 15.44
C GLY A 78 0.28 -8.48 16.02
N LEU A 79 1.20 -9.14 15.31
CA LEU A 79 2.55 -9.44 15.80
C LEU A 79 3.64 -9.03 14.79
N LEU A 80 3.31 -8.17 13.84
CA LEU A 80 4.25 -7.74 12.81
C LEU A 80 5.33 -6.82 13.40
N GLU A 81 6.59 -7.12 13.11
CA GLU A 81 7.75 -6.31 13.46
C GLU A 81 8.52 -5.90 12.20
N ALA A 82 9.13 -4.71 12.22
CA ALA A 82 9.97 -4.21 11.12
C ALA A 82 11.36 -4.88 11.13
N THR A 83 11.40 -6.19 10.89
CA THR A 83 12.61 -7.01 10.90
C THR A 83 13.40 -6.86 9.60
N LEU A 84 14.70 -7.27 9.63
CA LEU A 84 15.51 -7.37 8.41
C LEU A 84 14.93 -8.38 7.41
N GLU A 85 14.30 -9.46 7.89
CA GLU A 85 13.65 -10.45 7.05
C GLU A 85 12.45 -9.84 6.30
N LEU A 86 11.58 -9.10 7.00
CA LEU A 86 10.46 -8.41 6.35
C LEU A 86 10.98 -7.41 5.31
N ARG A 87 11.99 -6.61 5.67
CA ARG A 87 12.61 -5.67 4.72
C ARG A 87 13.16 -6.37 3.48
N GLN A 88 13.84 -7.51 3.64
CA GLN A 88 14.36 -8.30 2.52
C GLN A 88 13.23 -8.79 1.59
N LYS A 89 12.12 -9.32 2.17
CA LYS A 89 10.95 -9.74 1.38
C LYS A 89 10.33 -8.56 0.62
N LEU A 90 10.25 -7.38 1.24
CA LEU A 90 9.75 -6.17 0.57
C LEU A 90 10.70 -5.69 -0.54
N VAL A 91 12.01 -5.73 -0.32
CA VAL A 91 13.02 -5.44 -1.36
C VAL A 91 12.88 -6.41 -2.52
N ARG A 92 12.64 -7.70 -2.25
CA ARG A 92 12.37 -8.72 -3.28
C ARG A 92 11.21 -8.29 -4.18
N GLU A 93 10.08 -7.92 -3.58
CA GLU A 93 8.88 -7.51 -4.33
C GLU A 93 9.09 -6.21 -5.10
N ILE A 94 9.77 -5.22 -4.52
CA ILE A 94 10.14 -3.99 -5.21
C ILE A 94 11.05 -4.28 -6.41
N ARG A 95 12.07 -5.13 -6.25
CA ARG A 95 12.97 -5.51 -7.35
C ARG A 95 12.28 -6.35 -8.42
N ARG A 96 11.31 -7.19 -8.04
CA ARG A 96 10.50 -8.00 -8.96
C ARG A 96 9.56 -7.13 -9.80
N PHE A 97 8.76 -6.30 -9.18
CA PHE A 97 7.74 -5.50 -9.85
C PHE A 97 8.30 -4.24 -10.50
N ARG A 98 9.37 -3.67 -9.93
CA ARG A 98 10.06 -2.45 -10.40
C ARG A 98 9.17 -1.21 -10.44
N PRO A 99 8.52 -0.84 -9.33
CA PRO A 99 7.58 0.27 -9.29
C PRO A 99 8.28 1.63 -9.43
N GLU A 100 7.68 2.56 -10.17
CA GLU A 100 8.05 3.99 -10.13
C GLU A 100 7.63 4.62 -8.80
N VAL A 101 6.47 4.22 -8.29
CA VAL A 101 5.86 4.73 -7.06
C VAL A 101 5.58 3.59 -6.10
N VAL A 102 5.97 3.78 -4.84
CA VAL A 102 5.51 2.95 -3.71
C VAL A 102 4.60 3.77 -2.83
N MET A 103 3.47 3.18 -2.42
CA MET A 103 2.52 3.73 -1.46
C MET A 103 2.54 2.86 -0.21
N THR A 104 2.54 3.48 0.96
CA THR A 104 2.49 2.80 2.26
C THR A 104 1.89 3.71 3.33
N GLY A 105 1.75 3.25 4.56
CA GLY A 105 1.34 4.07 5.69
C GLY A 105 2.44 5.05 6.15
N ASP A 106 2.12 5.87 7.12
CA ASP A 106 3.09 6.71 7.82
C ASP A 106 3.69 5.96 9.01
N PRO A 107 5.00 5.63 8.99
CA PRO A 107 5.64 4.89 10.09
C PRO A 107 5.72 5.69 11.40
N THR A 108 5.57 7.01 11.34
CA THR A 108 5.69 7.91 12.50
C THR A 108 4.36 8.13 13.21
N LEU A 109 3.24 7.77 12.58
CA LEU A 109 1.91 8.01 13.10
C LEU A 109 1.57 7.00 14.22
N VAL A 110 1.72 7.41 15.46
CA VAL A 110 1.28 6.63 16.64
C VAL A 110 -0.13 7.06 17.05
N TRP A 111 -0.36 8.36 17.18
CA TRP A 111 -1.64 8.94 17.59
C TRP A 111 -2.43 9.36 16.36
N ALA A 112 -3.36 8.51 15.92
CA ALA A 112 -4.14 8.75 14.70
C ALA A 112 -5.42 9.56 14.94
N GLY A 113 -5.70 9.91 16.18
CA GLY A 113 -6.83 10.73 16.61
C GLY A 113 -6.81 10.90 18.12
N GLU A 114 -7.83 11.58 18.67
CA GLU A 114 -7.99 11.69 20.12
C GLU A 114 -8.33 10.35 20.78
N ASN A 115 -9.02 9.47 20.04
CA ASN A 115 -9.54 8.20 20.52
C ASN A 115 -8.99 6.99 19.77
N TYR A 116 -7.92 7.15 18.98
CA TYR A 116 -7.39 6.07 18.17
C TYR A 116 -5.86 6.04 18.19
N ILE A 117 -5.32 4.89 18.60
CA ILE A 117 -3.89 4.56 18.49
C ILE A 117 -3.71 3.76 17.21
N ASN A 118 -2.80 4.20 16.33
CA ASN A 118 -2.50 3.50 15.08
C ASN A 118 -1.97 2.08 15.37
N HIS A 119 -2.47 1.11 14.61
CA HIS A 119 -2.13 -0.30 14.79
C HIS A 119 -0.59 -0.51 14.73
N PRO A 120 0.01 -1.33 15.61
CA PRO A 120 1.44 -1.58 15.59
C PRO A 120 1.91 -2.14 14.24
N ASP A 121 1.13 -3.04 13.64
CA ASP A 121 1.46 -3.64 12.34
C ASP A 121 1.47 -2.61 11.22
N HIS A 122 0.58 -1.59 11.23
CA HIS A 122 0.64 -0.50 10.25
C HIS A 122 1.97 0.25 10.32
N ARG A 123 2.45 0.52 11.54
CA ARG A 123 3.75 1.19 11.72
C ARG A 123 4.91 0.30 11.30
N ALA A 124 4.86 -0.98 11.66
CA ALA A 124 5.89 -1.96 11.31
C ALA A 124 5.99 -2.17 9.80
N ALA A 125 4.86 -2.39 9.12
CA ALA A 125 4.80 -2.51 7.67
C ALA A 125 5.31 -1.25 6.97
N SER A 126 4.86 -0.08 7.44
CA SER A 126 5.25 1.20 6.86
C SER A 126 6.75 1.49 7.05
N LEU A 127 7.30 1.23 8.24
CA LEU A 127 8.73 1.39 8.51
C LEU A 127 9.57 0.47 7.63
N ALA A 128 9.21 -0.82 7.56
CA ALA A 128 9.92 -1.78 6.72
C ALA A 128 9.82 -1.39 5.23
N ALA A 129 8.65 -0.88 4.77
CA ALA A 129 8.47 -0.41 3.39
C ALA A 129 9.33 0.81 3.06
N VAL A 130 9.36 1.81 3.94
CA VAL A 130 10.22 3.00 3.77
C VAL A 130 11.69 2.60 3.66
N GLU A 131 12.17 1.75 4.56
CA GLU A 131 13.55 1.27 4.58
C GLU A 131 13.86 0.31 3.42
N ALA A 132 12.88 -0.42 2.91
CA ALA A 132 13.02 -1.23 1.70
C ALA A 132 13.14 -0.33 0.45
N VAL A 133 12.33 0.74 0.36
CA VAL A 133 12.38 1.71 -0.74
C VAL A 133 13.72 2.43 -0.74
N PHE A 134 14.15 2.94 0.41
CA PHE A 134 15.40 3.68 0.53
C PHE A 134 16.15 3.32 1.82
N PRO A 135 17.41 2.89 1.69
CA PRO A 135 18.17 2.76 0.42
C PRO A 135 18.10 1.36 -0.20
N ALA A 136 17.46 0.37 0.45
CA ALA A 136 17.77 -1.04 0.27
C ALA A 136 17.48 -1.57 -1.16
N ALA A 137 16.35 -1.24 -1.78
CA ALA A 137 16.00 -1.75 -3.11
C ALA A 137 16.97 -1.27 -4.20
N GLY A 138 17.50 -0.05 -4.05
CA GLY A 138 18.41 0.57 -5.02
C GLY A 138 19.88 0.18 -4.85
N GLN A 139 20.28 -0.35 -3.68
CA GLN A 139 21.69 -0.62 -3.37
C GLN A 139 22.10 -2.04 -3.77
N PRO A 140 23.13 -2.20 -4.64
CA PRO A 140 23.57 -3.52 -5.11
C PRO A 140 24.04 -4.45 -3.98
N HIS A 141 24.71 -3.89 -2.97
CA HIS A 141 25.31 -4.64 -1.87
C HIS A 141 24.36 -4.85 -0.67
N VAL A 142 23.10 -4.44 -0.79
CA VAL A 142 22.06 -4.76 0.21
C VAL A 142 21.23 -5.92 -0.31
N PHE A 143 21.21 -7.02 0.43
CA PHE A 143 20.58 -8.28 0.01
C PHE A 143 21.11 -8.75 -1.35
N GLU A 144 22.43 -8.97 -1.42
CA GLU A 144 23.16 -9.38 -2.65
C GLU A 144 22.64 -10.69 -3.23
N GLU A 145 22.15 -11.60 -2.38
CA GLU A 145 21.55 -12.88 -2.75
C GLU A 145 20.37 -12.71 -3.70
N LEU A 146 19.61 -11.62 -3.60
CA LEU A 146 18.49 -11.34 -4.52
C LEU A 146 18.98 -11.09 -5.96
N ALA A 147 20.18 -10.55 -6.12
CA ALA A 147 20.76 -10.36 -7.44
C ALA A 147 21.13 -11.71 -8.11
N ALA A 148 21.56 -12.70 -7.32
CA ALA A 148 21.81 -14.06 -7.80
C ALA A 148 20.52 -14.76 -8.29
N GLU A 149 19.35 -14.35 -7.76
CA GLU A 149 18.04 -14.79 -8.21
C GLU A 149 17.52 -14.00 -9.44
N GLY A 150 18.32 -13.11 -10.01
CA GLY A 150 17.92 -12.26 -11.14
C GLY A 150 17.19 -10.96 -10.73
N LEU A 151 16.99 -10.71 -9.44
CA LEU A 151 16.32 -9.53 -8.91
C LEU A 151 17.31 -8.36 -8.77
N LYS A 152 17.60 -7.71 -9.89
CA LYS A 152 18.54 -6.59 -9.96
C LYS A 152 18.07 -5.40 -9.14
N PRO A 153 18.98 -4.57 -8.58
CA PRO A 153 18.64 -3.35 -7.87
C PRO A 153 17.67 -2.47 -8.66
N HIS A 154 16.75 -1.86 -7.93
CA HIS A 154 15.74 -0.97 -8.50
C HIS A 154 15.57 0.28 -7.65
N LYS A 155 15.65 1.45 -8.29
CA LYS A 155 15.34 2.73 -7.66
C LYS A 155 13.84 3.00 -7.76
N VAL A 156 13.24 3.41 -6.66
CA VAL A 156 11.88 3.95 -6.61
C VAL A 156 11.96 5.46 -6.78
N ARG A 157 11.15 6.04 -7.65
CA ARG A 157 11.17 7.49 -7.89
C ARG A 157 10.48 8.27 -6.78
N LYS A 158 9.30 7.83 -6.36
CA LYS A 158 8.51 8.52 -5.34
C LYS A 158 7.94 7.55 -4.32
N LEU A 159 7.98 7.98 -3.06
CA LEU A 159 7.32 7.32 -1.95
C LEU A 159 6.12 8.16 -1.50
N TYR A 160 4.95 7.56 -1.45
CA TYR A 160 3.71 8.14 -0.98
C TYR A 160 3.34 7.52 0.37
N CYS A 161 3.45 8.29 1.45
CA CYS A 161 2.98 7.87 2.77
C CYS A 161 1.59 8.44 3.02
N THR A 162 0.63 7.59 3.37
CA THR A 162 -0.73 8.01 3.68
C THR A 162 -0.73 8.79 5.00
N ASN A 163 -0.83 10.11 4.92
CA ASN A 163 -0.81 11.02 6.07
C ASN A 163 -1.59 12.29 5.74
N TRP A 164 -2.79 12.41 6.28
CA TRP A 164 -3.62 13.57 6.02
C TRP A 164 -3.21 14.83 6.81
N ARG A 165 -2.56 14.67 7.97
CA ARG A 165 -2.14 15.81 8.83
C ARG A 165 -0.84 16.47 8.36
N GLY A 166 0.09 15.67 7.83
CA GLY A 166 1.37 16.14 7.29
C GLY A 166 1.44 16.05 5.77
N ALA A 167 0.30 16.02 5.08
CA ALA A 167 0.25 15.89 3.64
C ALA A 167 0.84 17.11 2.94
N ASN A 168 1.63 16.85 1.91
CA ASN A 168 2.13 17.83 0.95
C ASN A 168 1.58 17.60 -0.47
N THR A 169 0.79 16.55 -0.65
CA THR A 169 0.22 16.15 -1.93
C THR A 169 -1.19 15.61 -1.73
N PHE A 170 -2.11 16.10 -2.56
CA PHE A 170 -3.50 15.67 -2.56
C PHE A 170 -3.86 15.17 -3.95
N VAL A 171 -4.45 14.00 -4.02
CA VAL A 171 -4.86 13.36 -5.27
C VAL A 171 -6.38 13.37 -5.32
N SER A 172 -6.96 14.06 -6.33
CA SER A 172 -8.41 13.98 -6.57
C SER A 172 -8.81 12.54 -6.91
N ILE A 173 -9.84 12.08 -6.24
CA ILE A 173 -10.47 10.78 -6.45
C ILE A 173 -11.95 10.93 -6.85
N ASP A 174 -12.35 12.10 -7.38
CA ASP A 174 -13.74 12.39 -7.77
C ASP A 174 -14.30 11.32 -8.70
N ASP A 175 -13.51 10.88 -9.69
CA ASP A 175 -13.89 9.88 -10.69
C ASP A 175 -13.69 8.43 -10.22
N THR A 176 -13.14 8.21 -9.00
CA THR A 176 -12.75 6.89 -8.50
C THR A 176 -13.23 6.58 -7.09
N ILE A 177 -13.92 7.51 -6.45
CA ILE A 177 -14.47 7.32 -5.09
C ILE A 177 -15.42 6.11 -5.03
N GLU A 178 -16.22 5.87 -6.05
CA GLU A 178 -17.14 4.74 -6.10
C GLU A 178 -16.40 3.41 -6.22
N LEU A 179 -15.34 3.35 -7.03
CA LEU A 179 -14.48 2.15 -7.11
C LEU A 179 -13.80 1.84 -5.78
N LYS A 180 -13.32 2.88 -5.06
CA LYS A 180 -12.76 2.72 -3.72
C LYS A 180 -13.79 2.14 -2.74
N ILE A 181 -15.02 2.63 -2.77
CA ILE A 181 -16.11 2.17 -1.91
C ILE A 181 -16.50 0.73 -2.25
N GLU A 182 -16.60 0.40 -3.54
CA GLU A 182 -16.92 -0.95 -4.01
C GLU A 182 -15.84 -1.95 -3.57
N ALA A 183 -14.57 -1.62 -3.78
CA ALA A 183 -13.45 -2.43 -3.33
C ALA A 183 -13.47 -2.64 -1.81
N LEU A 184 -13.78 -1.60 -1.03
CA LEU A 184 -13.89 -1.74 0.43
C LEU A 184 -15.05 -2.66 0.84
N ARG A 185 -16.18 -2.61 0.13
CA ARG A 185 -17.33 -3.50 0.37
C ARG A 185 -17.02 -4.98 0.10
N ALA A 186 -15.99 -5.29 -0.70
CA ALA A 186 -15.55 -6.66 -0.91
C ALA A 186 -15.01 -7.31 0.38
N HIS A 187 -14.52 -6.54 1.33
CA HIS A 187 -14.08 -7.02 2.65
C HIS A 187 -15.27 -7.30 3.60
N LYS A 188 -16.12 -8.21 3.20
CA LYS A 188 -17.42 -8.53 3.86
C LYS A 188 -17.24 -8.91 5.34
N SER A 189 -16.17 -9.67 5.65
CA SER A 189 -15.87 -10.08 7.02
C SER A 189 -15.56 -8.91 7.95
N GLN A 190 -15.07 -7.79 7.40
CA GLN A 190 -14.71 -6.57 8.12
C GLN A 190 -15.87 -5.58 8.12
N MET A 191 -16.56 -5.41 6.99
CA MET A 191 -17.68 -4.49 6.85
C MET A 191 -18.92 -4.97 7.61
N ARG A 192 -19.23 -6.27 7.59
CA ARG A 192 -20.42 -6.86 8.24
C ARG A 192 -21.68 -6.08 7.83
N ASP A 193 -22.40 -5.47 8.80
CA ASP A 193 -23.60 -4.66 8.57
C ASP A 193 -23.31 -3.17 8.38
N TRP A 194 -22.03 -2.77 8.37
CA TRP A 194 -21.64 -1.39 8.19
C TRP A 194 -21.41 -1.06 6.71
N ASP A 195 -22.16 -0.05 6.19
CA ASP A 195 -21.86 0.52 4.88
C ASP A 195 -20.74 1.58 4.99
N PRO A 196 -19.58 1.38 4.38
CA PRO A 196 -18.48 2.32 4.45
C PRO A 196 -18.70 3.61 3.67
N ALA A 197 -19.65 3.64 2.72
CA ALA A 197 -19.79 4.72 1.75
C ALA A 197 -19.95 6.13 2.38
N PRO A 198 -20.85 6.35 3.39
CA PRO A 198 -20.99 7.66 3.97
C PRO A 198 -19.69 8.17 4.60
N ARG A 199 -19.00 7.30 5.33
CA ARG A 199 -17.78 7.65 6.05
C ARG A 199 -16.60 7.90 5.14
N ILE A 200 -16.46 7.09 4.08
CA ILE A 200 -15.40 7.26 3.08
C ILE A 200 -15.57 8.59 2.35
N ARG A 201 -16.80 8.94 1.95
CA ARG A 201 -17.07 10.23 1.29
C ARG A 201 -16.82 11.41 2.22
N GLU A 202 -17.22 11.31 3.48
CA GLU A 202 -16.95 12.33 4.52
C GLU A 202 -15.43 12.58 4.65
N TRP A 203 -14.65 11.54 4.89
CA TRP A 203 -13.20 11.67 5.03
C TRP A 203 -12.51 12.19 3.76
N ALA A 204 -12.95 11.74 2.59
CA ALA A 204 -12.38 12.21 1.33
C ALA A 204 -12.74 13.68 1.05
N SER A 205 -13.95 14.11 1.40
CA SER A 205 -14.38 15.51 1.30
C SER A 205 -13.63 16.41 2.29
N GLU A 206 -13.42 15.96 3.54
CA GLU A 206 -12.61 16.69 4.52
C GLU A 206 -11.18 16.94 4.03
N ARG A 207 -10.57 15.94 3.36
CA ARG A 207 -9.24 16.07 2.78
C ARG A 207 -9.19 17.00 1.57
N ALA A 208 -10.29 17.14 0.85
CA ALA A 208 -10.42 18.01 -0.31
C ALA A 208 -10.73 19.49 0.05
N GLN A 209 -10.95 19.81 1.33
CA GLN A 209 -11.28 21.17 1.76
C GLN A 209 -10.25 22.18 1.26
N SER A 210 -10.75 23.29 0.71
CA SER A 210 -9.96 24.37 0.14
C SER A 210 -9.25 24.05 -1.21
N MET A 211 -9.64 22.96 -1.86
CA MET A 211 -9.11 22.56 -3.17
C MET A 211 -10.21 22.52 -4.23
N GLU A 212 -9.83 22.59 -5.50
CA GLU A 212 -10.75 22.47 -6.64
C GLU A 212 -11.08 21.00 -6.95
N MET A 213 -11.52 20.23 -5.92
CA MET A 213 -11.94 18.84 -6.02
C MET A 213 -12.96 18.51 -4.92
N GLN A 214 -13.83 17.53 -5.17
CA GLN A 214 -14.84 17.12 -4.22
C GLN A 214 -14.32 16.08 -3.21
N TYR A 215 -13.47 15.16 -3.68
CA TYR A 215 -12.90 14.08 -2.89
C TYR A 215 -11.40 13.97 -3.13
N ALA A 216 -10.64 13.84 -2.06
CA ALA A 216 -9.19 13.67 -2.12
C ALA A 216 -8.67 12.54 -1.24
N GLU A 217 -7.56 11.96 -1.66
CA GLU A 217 -6.65 11.24 -0.79
C GLU A 217 -5.39 12.08 -0.56
N ALA A 218 -4.90 12.05 0.67
CA ALA A 218 -3.83 12.93 1.14
C ALA A 218 -2.57 12.13 1.49
N PHE A 219 -1.41 12.60 1.00
CA PHE A 219 -0.14 11.92 1.13
C PHE A 219 0.98 12.86 1.54
N HIS A 220 1.90 12.36 2.35
CA HIS A 220 3.24 12.92 2.43
C HIS A 220 4.10 12.25 1.36
N VAL A 221 4.51 13.01 0.36
CA VAL A 221 5.26 12.48 -0.79
C VAL A 221 6.72 12.89 -0.68
N VAL A 222 7.61 11.90 -0.78
CA VAL A 222 9.05 12.09 -0.92
C VAL A 222 9.45 11.75 -2.35
N THR A 223 10.05 12.72 -3.05
CA THR A 223 10.63 12.51 -4.38
C THR A 223 12.11 12.15 -4.22
N LEU A 224 12.44 10.89 -4.48
CA LEU A 224 13.80 10.35 -4.32
C LEU A 224 14.65 10.56 -5.57
N GLU A 225 14.04 10.55 -6.75
CA GLU A 225 14.72 10.79 -8.02
C GLU A 225 14.00 11.90 -8.76
N SER A 226 14.76 12.89 -9.29
CA SER A 226 14.20 13.94 -10.14
C SER A 226 13.60 13.35 -11.42
N GLU A 227 12.78 14.12 -12.15
CA GLU A 227 12.25 13.66 -13.44
C GLU A 227 13.38 13.33 -14.42
N GLU A 228 14.38 14.21 -14.48
CA GLU A 228 15.54 14.04 -15.36
C GLU A 228 16.34 12.78 -15.03
N ASP A 229 16.66 12.56 -13.76
CA ASP A 229 17.41 11.38 -13.31
C ASP A 229 16.61 10.08 -13.50
N TRP A 230 15.30 10.16 -13.30
CA TRP A 230 14.41 9.02 -13.53
C TRP A 230 14.34 8.62 -15.00
N GLN A 231 14.26 9.59 -15.92
CA GLN A 231 14.26 9.29 -17.36
C GLN A 231 15.61 8.67 -17.81
N LYS A 232 16.74 9.20 -17.30
CA LYS A 232 18.06 8.60 -17.51
C LYS A 232 18.12 7.17 -16.99
N TYR A 233 17.59 6.93 -15.79
CA TYR A 233 17.55 5.61 -15.16
C TYR A 233 16.71 4.63 -15.99
N LYS A 234 15.51 5.00 -16.44
CA LYS A 234 14.66 4.16 -17.31
C LYS A 234 15.40 3.80 -18.61
N GLY A 235 15.96 4.76 -19.31
CA GLY A 235 16.73 4.53 -20.53
C GLY A 235 17.93 3.59 -20.32
N SER A 236 18.56 3.62 -19.14
CA SER A 236 19.68 2.71 -18.80
C SER A 236 19.22 1.27 -18.54
N ILE A 237 17.95 1.05 -18.18
CA ILE A 237 17.38 -0.28 -17.93
C ILE A 237 16.93 -0.92 -19.25
N GLU A 238 16.25 -0.15 -20.09
CA GLU A 238 15.73 -0.62 -21.38
C GLU A 238 16.84 -0.99 -22.37
N ASN A 239 18.01 -0.35 -22.25
CA ASN A 239 19.17 -0.58 -23.10
C ASN A 239 20.19 -1.59 -22.53
N ARG A 240 19.88 -2.34 -21.48
CA ARG A 240 20.76 -3.42 -20.99
C ARG A 240 20.43 -4.71 -21.71
N PRO A 241 21.46 -5.35 -22.36
CA PRO A 241 21.29 -6.61 -23.04
C PRO A 241 20.88 -7.74 -22.09
#